data_dd0ed85af7c795b15f7d6d11539334f6
#
_entry.id   dd0ed85af7c795b15f7d6d11539334f6
#
_cell.length_a   1.000
_cell.length_b   1.000
_cell.length_c   1.000
_cell.angle_alpha   90.00
_cell.angle_beta   90.00
_cell.angle_gamma   90.00
#
_symmetry.space_group_name_H-M   'P 1'
#
loop_
_entity.id
_entity.type
_entity.pdbx_description
1 polymer ?
#
loop_
_entity_poly.entity_id
_entity_poly.type
_entity_poly.pdbx_seq_one_letter_code
_entity_poly.pdbx_strand_id
1 'polypeptide(L)'
;MPTHTCPTCLKEFAQKGHLTAHLNRKKKCEPSALVIRLTSLEAEVKELRNVVVLPTEVTPMTAISLFSGAGGDTLGLERAGIKVVAFNEFNEAATKTHTTVFPSSVNIVHPETKDSNIRNVPDSAFESYKNKVQLIMAGFPCQGMSHAGKKRVDDKRNELVHEFVRVTKIVQPEWIIGENVKGLLSRKGRLNPEAPLRPVIEIIRDLFDSIGYRITYQVIDVSTIGVPQNRKRLIIIGHRGTTYPHVPWNSLTDASTPPTTSIRSFLEPHLDDAMELPALYKPQDQPSHYWIPTTETAVKGTPHKNLDRLTRGLRNRSSAEKVADPTGPDQLIEPEGLISFGVRKGGYYGMVVNPDVPCNTIISTYNLCPRLFVGLYNPTIRKYWIRCMTSKELGQIQGFPATYQWQGTEKEKIIQIGNAVPPPLAERIGRTILAGRVELKEEAQGLEATEAVTGATGATVDDDDDE
;
A
#
# COMPACT_ATOMS: atom_id res chain seq x y z
N MET A 1 -39.99 -4.47 -4.60
CA MET A 1 -40.86 -4.49 -3.41
C MET A 1 -40.07 -5.15 -2.29
N PRO A 2 -40.18 -4.69 -1.05
CA PRO A 2 -39.44 -5.35 0.04
C PRO A 2 -39.95 -6.80 0.21
N THR A 3 -39.06 -7.77 0.13
CA THR A 3 -39.33 -9.18 0.40
C THR A 3 -39.12 -9.48 1.88
N HIS A 4 -39.93 -10.37 2.45
CA HIS A 4 -39.81 -10.80 3.84
C HIS A 4 -39.23 -12.23 3.86
N THR A 5 -38.03 -12.41 4.37
CA THR A 5 -37.28 -13.67 4.29
C THR A 5 -37.35 -14.44 5.62
N CYS A 6 -37.59 -15.75 5.55
CA CYS A 6 -37.53 -16.62 6.72
C CYS A 6 -36.06 -16.81 7.17
N PRO A 7 -35.69 -16.49 8.42
CA PRO A 7 -34.30 -16.61 8.90
C PRO A 7 -33.79 -18.07 8.96
N THR A 8 -34.70 -19.06 8.99
CA THR A 8 -34.31 -20.47 9.08
C THR A 8 -34.10 -21.13 7.73
N CYS A 9 -35.05 -20.99 6.80
CA CYS A 9 -34.98 -21.67 5.50
C CYS A 9 -34.70 -20.73 4.31
N LEU A 10 -34.53 -19.45 4.54
CA LEU A 10 -34.26 -18.38 3.56
C LEU A 10 -35.33 -18.23 2.47
N LYS A 11 -36.53 -18.82 2.66
CA LYS A 11 -37.63 -18.62 1.73
C LYS A 11 -38.17 -17.21 1.80
N GLU A 12 -38.36 -16.58 0.64
CA GLU A 12 -38.89 -15.23 0.53
C GLU A 12 -40.42 -15.22 0.40
N PHE A 13 -41.03 -14.19 1.00
CA PHE A 13 -42.47 -13.96 1.00
C PHE A 13 -42.77 -12.52 0.59
N ALA A 14 -43.73 -12.33 -0.30
CA ALA A 14 -44.14 -11.01 -0.77
C ALA A 14 -44.87 -10.19 0.32
N GLN A 15 -45.41 -10.86 1.33
CA GLN A 15 -46.19 -10.23 2.41
C GLN A 15 -45.75 -10.71 3.78
N LYS A 16 -45.66 -9.82 4.75
CA LYS A 16 -45.25 -10.09 6.13
C LYS A 16 -46.17 -11.12 6.81
N GLY A 17 -47.46 -11.11 6.51
CA GLY A 17 -48.44 -12.08 7.04
C GLY A 17 -48.13 -13.51 6.61
N HIS A 18 -47.67 -13.71 5.38
CA HIS A 18 -47.29 -15.05 4.89
C HIS A 18 -46.02 -15.57 5.57
N LEU A 19 -45.05 -14.72 5.86
CA LEU A 19 -43.88 -15.08 6.67
C LEU A 19 -44.31 -15.46 8.09
N THR A 20 -45.16 -14.66 8.72
CA THR A 20 -45.67 -14.95 10.07
C THR A 20 -46.41 -16.28 10.12
N ALA A 21 -47.28 -16.59 9.15
CA ALA A 21 -47.95 -17.88 9.02
C ALA A 21 -46.96 -19.04 8.81
N HIS A 22 -45.90 -18.84 8.04
CA HIS A 22 -44.84 -19.82 7.82
C HIS A 22 -44.06 -20.13 9.13
N LEU A 23 -43.70 -19.09 9.90
CA LEU A 23 -42.99 -19.23 11.18
C LEU A 23 -43.83 -19.93 12.26
N ASN A 24 -45.15 -19.78 12.25
CA ASN A 24 -46.08 -20.29 13.24
C ASN A 24 -46.63 -21.70 12.90
N ARG A 25 -46.18 -22.37 11.87
CA ARG A 25 -46.60 -23.73 11.52
C ARG A 25 -46.23 -24.74 12.60
N LYS A 26 -47.09 -25.78 12.81
CA LYS A 26 -46.82 -26.87 13.75
C LYS A 26 -45.53 -27.62 13.36
N LYS A 27 -45.32 -27.89 12.08
CA LYS A 27 -44.07 -28.47 11.56
C LYS A 27 -43.16 -27.30 11.13
N LYS A 28 -42.08 -27.09 11.85
CA LYS A 28 -41.08 -26.07 11.53
C LYS A 28 -40.39 -26.34 10.19
N CYS A 29 -39.98 -25.32 9.48
CA CYS A 29 -39.16 -25.48 8.28
C CYS A 29 -37.75 -25.96 8.65
N GLU A 30 -37.16 -26.77 7.79
CA GLU A 30 -35.75 -27.17 7.92
C GLU A 30 -34.83 -26.00 7.59
N PRO A 31 -33.67 -25.88 8.30
CA PRO A 31 -32.67 -24.86 7.95
C PRO A 31 -32.17 -25.08 6.54
N SER A 32 -31.99 -24.00 5.80
CA SER A 32 -31.33 -24.08 4.49
C SER A 32 -29.86 -24.51 4.65
N ALA A 33 -29.29 -25.16 3.64
CA ALA A 33 -27.88 -25.56 3.64
C ALA A 33 -26.94 -24.40 3.95
N LEU A 34 -27.32 -23.19 3.56
CA LEU A 34 -26.57 -21.96 3.82
C LEU A 34 -26.61 -21.57 5.30
N VAL A 35 -27.77 -21.70 5.97
CA VAL A 35 -27.90 -21.42 7.40
C VAL A 35 -27.12 -22.46 8.22
N ILE A 36 -27.18 -23.74 7.84
CA ILE A 36 -26.41 -24.81 8.48
C ILE A 36 -24.90 -24.51 8.37
N ARG A 37 -24.44 -24.12 7.17
CA ARG A 37 -23.03 -23.78 6.93
C ARG A 37 -22.56 -22.56 7.72
N LEU A 38 -23.41 -21.53 7.79
CA LEU A 38 -23.13 -20.34 8.61
C LEU A 38 -22.98 -20.67 10.09
N THR A 39 -23.90 -21.45 10.64
CA THR A 39 -23.84 -21.88 12.06
C THR A 39 -22.61 -22.74 12.34
N SER A 40 -22.22 -23.61 11.39
CA SER A 40 -20.99 -24.40 11.49
C SER A 40 -19.74 -23.51 11.49
N LEU A 41 -19.68 -22.54 10.56
CA LEU A 41 -18.57 -21.59 10.50
C LEU A 41 -18.49 -20.69 11.74
N GLU A 42 -19.62 -20.25 12.28
CA GLU A 42 -19.66 -19.48 13.54
C GLU A 42 -19.16 -20.31 14.72
N ALA A 43 -19.46 -21.60 14.77
CA ALA A 43 -18.95 -22.52 15.79
C ALA A 43 -17.44 -22.75 15.61
N GLU A 44 -16.95 -22.97 14.38
CA GLU A 44 -15.53 -23.10 14.07
C GLU A 44 -14.75 -21.82 14.44
N VAL A 45 -15.29 -20.64 14.11
CA VAL A 45 -14.68 -19.35 14.50
C VAL A 45 -14.64 -19.17 16.01
N LYS A 46 -15.69 -19.62 16.72
CA LYS A 46 -15.74 -19.55 18.18
C LYS A 46 -14.73 -20.52 18.80
N GLU A 47 -14.58 -21.71 18.25
CA GLU A 47 -13.56 -22.70 18.68
C GLU A 47 -12.14 -22.14 18.41
N LEU A 48 -11.89 -21.62 17.21
CA LEU A 48 -10.60 -20.98 16.87
C LEU A 48 -10.28 -19.79 17.77
N ARG A 49 -11.27 -18.98 18.16
CA ARG A 49 -11.09 -17.90 19.15
C ARG A 49 -10.74 -18.40 20.53
N ASN A 50 -11.20 -19.60 20.91
CA ASN A 50 -10.90 -20.20 22.20
C ASN A 50 -9.55 -20.96 22.22
N VAL A 51 -9.09 -21.42 21.05
CA VAL A 51 -7.78 -22.08 20.87
C VAL A 51 -6.64 -21.06 20.73
N VAL A 52 -6.93 -19.88 20.18
CA VAL A 52 -6.01 -18.74 20.23
C VAL A 52 -6.15 -18.11 21.61
N VAL A 53 -5.55 -18.73 22.62
CA VAL A 53 -5.19 -18.05 23.87
C VAL A 53 -4.14 -17.00 23.44
N LEU A 54 -4.62 -15.79 23.12
CA LEU A 54 -3.73 -14.64 23.03
C LEU A 54 -3.07 -14.53 24.41
N PRO A 55 -1.73 -14.49 24.49
CA PRO A 55 -1.05 -14.28 25.75
C PRO A 55 -1.69 -13.04 26.39
N THR A 56 -2.16 -13.20 27.61
CA THR A 56 -2.76 -12.14 28.41
C THR A 56 -1.79 -10.95 28.46
N GLU A 57 -2.27 -9.79 27.97
CA GLU A 57 -1.61 -8.48 28.04
C GLU A 57 -0.36 -8.25 27.15
N VAL A 58 -0.45 -8.55 25.86
CA VAL A 58 0.42 -7.84 24.92
C VAL A 58 -0.20 -6.46 24.70
N THR A 59 0.38 -5.45 25.34
CA THR A 59 0.04 -4.04 25.07
C THR A 59 0.03 -3.84 23.55
N PRO A 60 -1.07 -3.34 22.95
CA PRO A 60 -1.16 -3.17 21.49
C PRO A 60 0.05 -2.37 21.00
N MET A 61 0.72 -2.88 19.98
CA MET A 61 1.86 -2.17 19.40
C MET A 61 1.37 -0.86 18.79
N THR A 62 2.07 0.24 19.12
CA THR A 62 1.78 1.55 18.54
C THR A 62 2.88 2.00 17.59
N ALA A 63 2.51 2.81 16.59
CA ALA A 63 3.42 3.28 15.58
C ALA A 63 3.30 4.78 15.30
N ILE A 64 4.38 5.37 14.77
CA ILE A 64 4.40 6.65 14.06
C ILE A 64 4.69 6.37 12.59
N SER A 65 3.93 7.02 11.70
CA SER A 65 4.21 7.02 10.26
C SER A 65 4.84 8.35 9.85
N LEU A 66 6.04 8.30 9.27
CA LEU A 66 6.75 9.47 8.71
C LEU A 66 6.66 9.45 7.18
N PHE A 67 6.46 10.63 6.59
CA PHE A 67 6.22 10.74 5.14
C PHE A 67 5.02 9.91 4.70
N SER A 68 3.98 9.90 5.53
CA SER A 68 2.89 8.91 5.47
C SER A 68 2.03 9.01 4.21
N GLY A 69 2.14 10.11 3.45
CA GLY A 69 1.30 10.33 2.30
C GLY A 69 -0.19 10.28 2.67
N ALA A 70 -0.96 9.55 1.90
CA ALA A 70 -2.38 9.34 2.15
C ALA A 70 -2.68 8.23 3.17
N GLY A 71 -1.67 7.66 3.84
CA GLY A 71 -1.86 6.63 4.87
C GLY A 71 -1.98 5.20 4.33
N GLY A 72 -1.29 4.88 3.23
CA GLY A 72 -1.26 3.51 2.74
C GLY A 72 -0.54 2.54 3.69
N ASP A 73 0.54 2.99 4.28
CA ASP A 73 1.27 2.31 5.35
C ASP A 73 0.44 2.22 6.63
N THR A 74 -0.21 3.31 7.03
CA THR A 74 -1.11 3.35 8.18
C THR A 74 -2.24 2.34 8.05
N LEU A 75 -2.91 2.29 6.88
CA LEU A 75 -3.95 1.31 6.62
C LEU A 75 -3.44 -0.14 6.75
N GLY A 76 -2.25 -0.41 6.24
CA GLY A 76 -1.65 -1.74 6.32
C GLY A 76 -1.26 -2.11 7.75
N LEU A 77 -0.61 -1.21 8.48
CA LEU A 77 -0.22 -1.43 9.88
C LEU A 77 -1.45 -1.65 10.77
N GLU A 78 -2.53 -0.87 10.60
CA GLU A 78 -3.76 -1.06 11.38
C GLU A 78 -4.46 -2.38 11.05
N ARG A 79 -4.45 -2.84 9.80
CA ARG A 79 -4.91 -4.18 9.42
C ARG A 79 -4.07 -5.30 10.05
N ALA A 80 -2.79 -5.05 10.29
CA ALA A 80 -1.92 -5.98 11.01
C ALA A 80 -2.18 -5.99 12.54
N GLY A 81 -2.93 -5.01 13.08
CA GLY A 81 -3.17 -4.86 14.51
C GLY A 81 -2.20 -3.88 15.21
N ILE A 82 -1.47 -3.08 14.45
CA ILE A 82 -0.56 -2.05 14.95
C ILE A 82 -1.26 -0.70 14.84
N LYS A 83 -1.50 -0.01 15.96
CA LYS A 83 -2.17 1.28 15.98
C LYS A 83 -1.23 2.42 15.61
N VAL A 84 -1.52 3.16 14.54
CA VAL A 84 -0.75 4.37 14.18
C VAL A 84 -1.30 5.57 14.93
N VAL A 85 -0.62 5.96 16.01
CA VAL A 85 -1.07 7.04 16.91
C VAL A 85 -0.72 8.43 16.41
N ALA A 86 0.29 8.54 15.55
CA ALA A 86 0.71 9.81 14.96
C ALA A 86 1.34 9.61 13.58
N PHE A 87 1.34 10.66 12.78
CA PHE A 87 1.97 10.69 11.48
C PHE A 87 2.62 12.05 11.20
N ASN A 88 3.49 12.12 10.20
CA ASN A 88 3.96 13.38 9.65
C ASN A 88 3.85 13.35 8.12
N GLU A 89 3.15 14.34 7.56
CA GLU A 89 3.01 14.56 6.11
C GLU A 89 2.85 16.05 5.84
N PHE A 90 3.59 16.58 4.87
CA PHE A 90 3.58 18.01 4.54
C PHE A 90 2.66 18.37 3.37
N ASN A 91 2.27 17.39 2.54
CA ASN A 91 1.35 17.63 1.44
C ASN A 91 -0.08 17.78 1.95
N GLU A 92 -0.69 18.94 1.74
CA GLU A 92 -2.00 19.28 2.28
C GLU A 92 -3.11 18.29 1.87
N ALA A 93 -3.18 17.89 0.59
CA ALA A 93 -4.20 16.95 0.11
C ALA A 93 -4.01 15.55 0.72
N ALA A 94 -2.76 15.10 0.85
CA ALA A 94 -2.43 13.82 1.49
C ALA A 94 -2.73 13.87 2.99
N THR A 95 -2.37 14.94 3.68
CA THR A 95 -2.72 15.15 5.09
C THR A 95 -4.23 15.12 5.32
N LYS A 96 -5.01 15.80 4.46
CA LYS A 96 -6.49 15.77 4.55
C LYS A 96 -7.04 14.36 4.35
N THR A 97 -6.50 13.61 3.38
CA THR A 97 -6.88 12.21 3.16
C THR A 97 -6.58 11.37 4.41
N HIS A 98 -5.35 11.45 4.92
CA HIS A 98 -4.92 10.71 6.10
C HIS A 98 -5.80 11.02 7.32
N THR A 99 -5.99 12.29 7.64
CA THR A 99 -6.82 12.73 8.78
C THR A 99 -8.29 12.31 8.63
N THR A 100 -8.82 12.34 7.41
CA THR A 100 -10.22 11.91 7.16
C THR A 100 -10.39 10.41 7.41
N VAL A 101 -9.41 9.60 6.99
CA VAL A 101 -9.51 8.14 7.12
C VAL A 101 -9.09 7.66 8.52
N PHE A 102 -8.10 8.32 9.13
CA PHE A 102 -7.54 7.96 10.44
C PHE A 102 -7.65 9.13 11.44
N PRO A 103 -8.87 9.47 11.89
CA PRO A 103 -9.08 10.65 12.74
C PRO A 103 -8.43 10.54 14.13
N SER A 104 -8.05 9.34 14.56
CA SER A 104 -7.33 9.11 15.83
C SER A 104 -5.80 9.28 15.71
N SER A 105 -5.27 9.38 14.50
CA SER A 105 -3.85 9.59 14.24
C SER A 105 -3.55 11.08 14.13
N VAL A 106 -2.58 11.57 14.91
CA VAL A 106 -2.28 13.00 15.03
C VAL A 106 -1.16 13.40 14.05
N ASN A 107 -1.38 14.42 13.22
CA ASN A 107 -0.29 14.95 12.40
C ASN A 107 0.70 15.73 13.28
N ILE A 108 1.95 15.29 13.30
CA ILE A 108 3.04 15.96 14.04
C ILE A 108 3.52 17.15 13.22
N VAL A 109 3.35 18.34 13.78
CA VAL A 109 3.66 19.62 13.13
C VAL A 109 4.47 20.50 14.08
N HIS A 110 5.06 21.55 13.56
CA HIS A 110 5.67 22.59 14.41
C HIS A 110 4.60 23.18 15.36
N PRO A 111 4.83 23.22 16.67
CA PRO A 111 3.80 23.58 17.65
C PRO A 111 3.24 25.00 17.47
N GLU A 112 4.07 25.95 17.06
CA GLU A 112 3.70 27.35 16.89
C GLU A 112 3.22 27.65 15.44
N THR A 113 4.05 27.34 14.44
CA THR A 113 3.79 27.72 13.03
C THR A 113 2.84 26.78 12.33
N LYS A 114 2.56 25.59 12.89
CA LYS A 114 1.78 24.49 12.28
C LYS A 114 2.39 23.96 10.98
N ASP A 115 3.65 24.27 10.71
CA ASP A 115 4.37 23.71 9.57
C ASP A 115 4.58 22.21 9.76
N SER A 116 4.19 21.43 8.77
CA SER A 116 4.32 19.98 8.76
C SER A 116 5.54 19.48 7.97
N ASN A 117 6.37 20.39 7.45
CA ASN A 117 7.65 19.99 6.86
C ASN A 117 8.56 19.47 7.98
N ILE A 118 8.89 18.19 7.95
CA ILE A 118 9.62 17.49 9.01
C ILE A 118 10.94 18.18 9.39
N ARG A 119 11.60 18.85 8.45
CA ARG A 119 12.83 19.64 8.71
C ARG A 119 12.62 20.83 9.64
N ASN A 120 11.39 21.35 9.66
CA ASN A 120 11.02 22.52 10.46
C ASN A 120 10.30 22.09 11.76
N VAL A 121 9.99 20.81 11.92
CA VAL A 121 9.39 20.27 13.13
C VAL A 121 10.49 20.06 14.18
N PRO A 122 10.45 20.74 15.34
CA PRO A 122 11.49 20.65 16.35
C PRO A 122 11.48 19.29 17.07
N ASP A 123 12.61 18.93 17.66
CA ASP A 123 12.78 17.68 18.41
C ASP A 123 11.73 17.51 19.52
N SER A 124 11.39 18.61 20.20
CA SER A 124 10.38 18.65 21.26
C SER A 124 9.00 18.13 20.84
N ALA A 125 8.64 18.25 19.58
CA ALA A 125 7.37 17.72 19.06
C ALA A 125 7.34 16.17 19.06
N PHE A 126 8.49 15.52 19.08
CA PHE A 126 8.62 14.06 19.09
C PHE A 126 8.91 13.48 20.47
N GLU A 127 9.37 14.30 21.43
CA GLU A 127 9.76 13.84 22.77
C GLU A 127 8.61 13.20 23.55
N SER A 128 7.37 13.65 23.33
CA SER A 128 6.18 13.06 23.97
C SER A 128 5.95 11.59 23.62
N TYR A 129 6.53 11.10 22.52
CA TYR A 129 6.45 9.72 22.03
C TYR A 129 7.61 8.84 22.46
N LYS A 130 8.64 9.42 23.11
CA LYS A 130 9.85 8.71 23.53
C LYS A 130 9.53 7.51 24.42
N ASN A 131 10.01 6.32 24.02
CA ASN A 131 9.78 5.03 24.68
C ASN A 131 8.29 4.63 24.85
N LYS A 132 7.36 5.35 24.22
CA LYS A 132 5.92 5.05 24.24
C LYS A 132 5.42 4.42 22.94
N VAL A 133 6.15 4.61 21.85
CA VAL A 133 5.86 4.08 20.54
C VAL A 133 6.88 3.00 20.21
N GLN A 134 6.41 1.84 19.76
CA GLN A 134 7.24 0.67 19.51
C GLN A 134 7.73 0.58 18.08
N LEU A 135 7.10 1.30 17.14
CA LEU A 135 7.43 1.25 15.73
C LEU A 135 7.45 2.63 15.09
N ILE A 136 8.45 2.91 14.26
CA ILE A 136 8.39 3.99 13.28
C ILE A 136 8.45 3.38 11.88
N MET A 137 7.48 3.73 11.04
CA MET A 137 7.50 3.43 9.61
C MET A 137 7.72 4.72 8.81
N ALA A 138 8.62 4.68 7.82
CA ALA A 138 8.98 5.83 7.01
C ALA A 138 9.06 5.48 5.52
N GLY A 139 8.17 6.04 4.71
CA GLY A 139 8.24 6.03 3.24
C GLY A 139 9.05 7.23 2.73
N PHE A 140 10.32 7.34 3.11
CA PHE A 140 11.11 8.55 2.84
C PHE A 140 11.38 8.77 1.36
N PRO A 141 11.21 10.02 0.85
CA PRO A 141 11.37 10.31 -0.57
C PRO A 141 12.80 10.11 -1.06
N CYS A 142 12.93 9.47 -2.22
CA CYS A 142 14.19 9.22 -2.90
C CYS A 142 14.17 9.80 -4.34
N GLN A 143 13.52 10.94 -4.53
CA GLN A 143 13.27 11.48 -5.88
C GLN A 143 14.54 11.95 -6.60
N GLY A 144 15.57 12.39 -5.89
CA GLY A 144 16.89 12.59 -6.45
C GLY A 144 17.56 11.30 -6.93
N MET A 145 17.09 10.16 -6.44
CA MET A 145 17.66 8.83 -6.65
C MET A 145 16.78 7.92 -7.54
N SER A 146 15.56 8.33 -7.94
CA SER A 146 14.70 7.49 -8.80
C SER A 146 15.15 7.50 -10.26
N HIS A 147 14.85 6.42 -11.03
CA HIS A 147 15.15 6.36 -12.46
C HIS A 147 14.48 7.48 -13.26
N ALA A 148 13.36 8.01 -12.78
CA ALA A 148 12.64 9.15 -13.38
C ALA A 148 13.16 10.52 -12.93
N GLY A 149 14.02 10.58 -11.90
CA GLY A 149 14.60 11.83 -11.38
C GLY A 149 15.89 12.25 -12.10
N LYS A 150 16.29 13.53 -11.92
CA LYS A 150 17.50 14.08 -12.55
C LYS A 150 18.83 13.54 -11.98
N LYS A 151 18.79 12.55 -11.10
CA LYS A 151 19.94 11.83 -10.53
C LYS A 151 21.04 12.73 -9.92
N ARG A 152 20.68 13.84 -9.31
CA ARG A 152 21.64 14.75 -8.67
C ARG A 152 22.03 14.22 -7.30
N VAL A 153 23.34 14.12 -7.05
CA VAL A 153 23.90 13.69 -5.75
C VAL A 153 23.61 14.70 -4.64
N ASP A 154 23.50 15.96 -5.00
CA ASP A 154 23.25 17.14 -4.15
C ASP A 154 21.77 17.51 -4.02
N ASP A 155 20.84 16.62 -4.34
CA ASP A 155 19.42 16.86 -4.16
C ASP A 155 19.08 16.87 -2.66
N LYS A 156 18.59 18.01 -2.15
CA LYS A 156 18.21 18.18 -0.74
C LYS A 156 17.22 17.11 -0.21
N ARG A 157 16.49 16.47 -1.10
CA ARG A 157 15.58 15.36 -0.72
C ARG A 157 16.30 14.07 -0.31
N ASN A 158 17.58 13.94 -0.66
CA ASN A 158 18.42 12.83 -0.18
C ASN A 158 18.72 12.95 1.32
N GLU A 159 18.53 14.15 1.89
CA GLU A 159 18.73 14.44 3.30
C GLU A 159 17.57 13.93 4.19
N LEU A 160 16.41 13.55 3.61
CA LEU A 160 15.24 13.16 4.39
C LEU A 160 15.42 11.83 5.15
N VAL A 161 16.37 11.01 4.77
CA VAL A 161 16.77 9.85 5.58
C VAL A 161 17.37 10.30 6.92
N HIS A 162 18.07 11.44 6.98
CA HIS A 162 18.60 11.99 8.23
C HIS A 162 17.47 12.41 9.16
N GLU A 163 16.34 12.89 8.64
CA GLU A 163 15.16 13.19 9.44
C GLU A 163 14.55 11.92 10.04
N PHE A 164 14.50 10.83 9.26
CA PHE A 164 14.05 9.53 9.77
C PHE A 164 14.97 9.06 10.91
N VAL A 165 16.29 9.16 10.75
CA VAL A 165 17.27 8.82 11.80
C VAL A 165 17.12 9.75 13.00
N ARG A 166 16.95 11.06 12.82
CA ARG A 166 16.74 12.05 13.90
C ARG A 166 15.52 11.68 14.75
N VAL A 167 14.37 11.48 14.12
CA VAL A 167 13.15 11.13 14.83
C VAL A 167 13.29 9.78 15.54
N THR A 168 13.92 8.80 14.90
CA THR A 168 14.20 7.49 15.52
C THR A 168 15.06 7.65 16.78
N LYS A 169 16.10 8.49 16.74
CA LYS A 169 16.97 8.77 17.90
C LYS A 169 16.21 9.40 19.07
N ILE A 170 15.21 10.26 18.78
CA ILE A 170 14.40 10.93 19.79
C ILE A 170 13.36 9.97 20.38
N VAL A 171 12.58 9.34 19.53
CA VAL A 171 11.45 8.49 19.93
C VAL A 171 11.91 7.16 20.55
N GLN A 172 13.04 6.63 20.09
CA GLN A 172 13.62 5.36 20.54
C GLN A 172 12.65 4.17 20.45
N PRO A 173 12.01 3.94 19.27
CA PRO A 173 11.12 2.79 19.11
C PRO A 173 11.90 1.47 19.23
N GLU A 174 11.19 0.36 19.42
CA GLU A 174 11.75 -0.99 19.38
C GLU A 174 12.15 -1.37 17.95
N TRP A 175 11.26 -1.04 16.98
CA TRP A 175 11.40 -1.37 15.57
C TRP A 175 11.35 -0.14 14.66
N ILE A 176 12.01 -0.25 13.51
CA ILE A 176 11.88 0.71 12.41
C ILE A 176 11.60 -0.02 11.10
N ILE A 177 10.80 0.60 10.24
CA ILE A 177 10.58 0.19 8.85
C ILE A 177 10.89 1.36 7.93
N GLY A 178 11.78 1.14 6.96
CA GLY A 178 12.00 2.06 5.84
C GLY A 178 11.45 1.47 4.56
N GLU A 179 10.66 2.22 3.80
CA GLU A 179 10.25 1.85 2.44
C GLU A 179 10.90 2.78 1.42
N ASN A 180 11.38 2.20 0.32
CA ASN A 180 11.96 2.97 -0.77
C ASN A 180 11.87 2.23 -2.11
N VAL A 181 12.26 2.88 -3.19
CA VAL A 181 12.36 2.25 -4.51
C VAL A 181 13.57 1.33 -4.60
N LYS A 182 13.46 0.20 -5.34
CA LYS A 182 14.58 -0.72 -5.61
C LYS A 182 15.84 0.01 -6.09
N GLY A 183 15.67 1.11 -6.86
CA GLY A 183 16.76 1.90 -7.41
C GLY A 183 17.74 2.48 -6.36
N LEU A 184 17.36 2.56 -5.09
CA LEU A 184 18.23 3.01 -4.00
C LEU A 184 19.47 2.12 -3.85
N LEU A 185 19.36 0.81 -4.05
CA LEU A 185 20.49 -0.13 -3.93
C LEU A 185 21.61 0.12 -4.94
N SER A 186 21.30 0.64 -6.12
CA SER A 186 22.28 0.96 -7.15
C SER A 186 22.85 2.38 -7.04
N ARG A 187 22.40 3.15 -6.04
CA ARG A 187 22.80 4.54 -5.86
C ARG A 187 24.03 4.67 -4.98
N LYS A 188 24.86 5.64 -5.37
CA LYS A 188 25.98 6.11 -4.57
C LYS A 188 25.69 7.52 -4.06
N GLY A 189 26.08 7.78 -2.84
CA GLY A 189 25.96 9.06 -2.15
C GLY A 189 27.16 9.32 -1.27
N ARG A 190 27.12 10.45 -0.57
CA ARG A 190 28.13 10.84 0.40
C ARG A 190 27.45 11.13 1.72
N LEU A 191 28.09 10.78 2.84
CA LEU A 191 27.59 11.11 4.17
C LEU A 191 27.67 12.62 4.42
N ASN A 192 28.73 13.25 3.93
CA ASN A 192 28.96 14.68 3.90
C ASN A 192 29.73 15.05 2.61
N PRO A 193 29.87 16.33 2.23
CA PRO A 193 30.52 16.74 0.98
C PRO A 193 31.94 16.21 0.78
N GLU A 194 32.69 15.97 1.85
CA GLU A 194 34.09 15.55 1.86
C GLU A 194 34.25 14.01 1.89
N ALA A 195 33.17 13.30 2.27
CA ALA A 195 33.19 11.84 2.39
C ALA A 195 33.30 11.16 1.02
N PRO A 196 33.89 9.96 0.93
CA PRO A 196 33.94 9.18 -0.29
C PRO A 196 32.55 8.77 -0.77
N LEU A 197 32.43 8.57 -2.08
CA LEU A 197 31.19 8.09 -2.71
C LEU A 197 30.99 6.60 -2.39
N ARG A 198 29.91 6.25 -1.68
CA ARG A 198 29.58 4.90 -1.24
C ARG A 198 28.16 4.50 -1.66
N PRO A 199 27.80 3.20 -1.67
CA PRO A 199 26.40 2.78 -1.78
C PRO A 199 25.52 3.46 -0.72
N VAL A 200 24.39 4.04 -1.13
CA VAL A 200 23.50 4.77 -0.20
C VAL A 200 22.97 3.86 0.90
N ILE A 201 22.75 2.59 0.60
CA ILE A 201 22.25 1.63 1.62
C ILE A 201 23.27 1.38 2.74
N GLU A 202 24.58 1.46 2.44
CA GLU A 202 25.64 1.37 3.45
C GLU A 202 25.66 2.63 4.34
N ILE A 203 25.45 3.81 3.73
CA ILE A 203 25.35 5.06 4.48
C ILE A 203 24.14 5.01 5.44
N ILE A 204 23.00 4.50 4.97
CA ILE A 204 21.81 4.32 5.80
C ILE A 204 22.10 3.36 6.96
N ARG A 205 22.80 2.27 6.69
CA ARG A 205 23.21 1.32 7.74
C ARG A 205 24.05 2.01 8.81
N ASP A 206 25.11 2.71 8.42
CA ASP A 206 26.01 3.39 9.34
C ASP A 206 25.25 4.44 10.19
N LEU A 207 24.31 5.17 9.59
CA LEU A 207 23.48 6.14 10.29
C LEU A 207 22.64 5.48 11.39
N PHE A 208 21.98 4.35 11.09
CA PHE A 208 21.17 3.63 12.08
C PHE A 208 22.06 2.91 13.11
N ASP A 209 23.18 2.34 12.70
CA ASP A 209 24.16 1.73 13.61
C ASP A 209 24.68 2.75 14.64
N SER A 210 24.89 4.01 14.22
CA SER A 210 25.37 5.08 15.10
C SER A 210 24.38 5.46 16.21
N ILE A 211 23.11 5.11 16.08
CA ILE A 211 22.05 5.36 17.06
C ILE A 211 21.53 4.06 17.72
N GLY A 212 22.28 2.95 17.57
CA GLY A 212 21.98 1.68 18.24
C GLY A 212 20.93 0.81 17.59
N TYR A 213 20.72 0.93 16.27
CA TYR A 213 19.81 0.06 15.50
C TYR A 213 20.59 -0.78 14.51
N ARG A 214 20.27 -2.07 14.44
CA ARG A 214 20.76 -2.98 13.40
C ARG A 214 19.69 -3.15 12.34
N ILE A 215 20.03 -2.90 11.08
CA ILE A 215 19.10 -2.98 9.95
C ILE A 215 19.40 -4.14 9.03
N THR A 216 18.37 -4.77 8.50
CA THR A 216 18.40 -5.70 7.36
C THR A 216 17.46 -5.18 6.28
N TYR A 217 17.63 -5.65 5.04
CA TYR A 217 16.79 -5.16 3.94
C TYR A 217 16.62 -6.19 2.82
N GLN A 218 15.49 -6.11 2.13
CA GLN A 218 15.20 -6.91 0.95
C GLN A 218 14.34 -6.15 -0.05
N VAL A 219 14.40 -6.56 -1.33
CA VAL A 219 13.50 -6.08 -2.38
C VAL A 219 12.31 -7.02 -2.48
N ILE A 220 11.12 -6.48 -2.25
CA ILE A 220 9.84 -7.20 -2.36
C ILE A 220 9.15 -6.81 -3.66
N ASP A 221 8.67 -7.78 -4.42
CA ASP A 221 7.75 -7.57 -5.52
C ASP A 221 6.32 -7.69 -4.99
N VAL A 222 5.57 -6.57 -5.01
CA VAL A 222 4.24 -6.56 -4.40
C VAL A 222 3.23 -7.44 -5.14
N SER A 223 3.52 -7.84 -6.38
CA SER A 223 2.67 -8.80 -7.10
C SER A 223 2.63 -10.18 -6.42
N THR A 224 3.69 -10.54 -5.67
CA THR A 224 3.77 -11.81 -4.93
C THR A 224 2.97 -11.81 -3.62
N ILE A 225 2.42 -10.68 -3.23
CA ILE A 225 1.65 -10.52 -1.99
C ILE A 225 0.22 -10.04 -2.23
N GLY A 226 -0.33 -10.29 -3.44
CA GLY A 226 -1.72 -10.02 -3.76
C GLY A 226 -2.01 -8.61 -4.27
N VAL A 227 -1.01 -7.78 -4.54
CA VAL A 227 -1.18 -6.50 -5.23
C VAL A 227 -1.01 -6.72 -6.73
N PRO A 228 -2.03 -6.53 -7.58
CA PRO A 228 -1.96 -6.85 -9.00
C PRO A 228 -1.17 -5.81 -9.81
N GLN A 229 0.07 -5.58 -9.39
CA GLN A 229 0.97 -4.58 -9.93
C GLN A 229 2.43 -5.05 -9.90
N ASN A 230 3.13 -4.95 -11.00
CA ASN A 230 4.58 -5.19 -11.11
C ASN A 230 5.35 -4.03 -10.45
N ARG A 231 5.37 -4.02 -9.12
CA ARG A 231 5.98 -2.95 -8.32
C ARG A 231 6.99 -3.53 -7.33
N LYS A 232 8.26 -3.16 -7.48
CA LYS A 232 9.34 -3.60 -6.60
C LYS A 232 9.71 -2.51 -5.61
N ARG A 233 9.78 -2.88 -4.33
CA ARG A 233 10.11 -1.97 -3.24
C ARG A 233 11.23 -2.53 -2.38
N LEU A 234 12.15 -1.66 -2.02
CA LEU A 234 13.15 -1.94 -1.01
C LEU A 234 12.52 -1.72 0.36
N ILE A 235 12.54 -2.76 1.16
CA ILE A 235 12.10 -2.71 2.55
C ILE A 235 13.32 -2.85 3.43
N ILE A 236 13.45 -1.94 4.38
CA ILE A 236 14.48 -1.91 5.42
C ILE A 236 13.76 -2.17 6.74
N ILE A 237 14.21 -3.15 7.51
CA ILE A 237 13.68 -3.42 8.85
C ILE A 237 14.86 -3.33 9.81
N GLY A 238 14.68 -2.56 10.89
CA GLY A 238 15.67 -2.40 11.93
C GLY A 238 15.08 -2.66 13.31
N HIS A 239 15.93 -3.17 14.19
CA HIS A 239 15.61 -3.39 15.59
C HIS A 239 16.64 -2.70 16.47
N ARG A 240 16.20 -2.15 17.61
CA ARG A 240 17.08 -1.50 18.59
C ARG A 240 17.84 -2.57 19.37
N GLY A 241 19.16 -2.52 19.29
CA GLY A 241 20.04 -3.47 19.96
C GLY A 241 21.32 -3.75 19.17
N THR A 242 22.08 -4.72 19.63
CA THR A 242 23.38 -5.11 19.06
C THR A 242 23.28 -6.23 18.04
N THR A 243 22.18 -6.98 18.05
CA THR A 243 21.93 -8.10 17.13
C THR A 243 21.10 -7.65 15.93
N TYR A 244 21.38 -8.23 14.75
CA TYR A 244 20.55 -8.01 13.57
C TYR A 244 19.20 -8.68 13.76
N PRO A 245 18.08 -8.02 13.36
CA PRO A 245 16.78 -8.64 13.47
C PRO A 245 16.71 -9.87 12.56
N HIS A 246 16.24 -10.99 13.11
CA HIS A 246 15.85 -12.14 12.30
C HIS A 246 14.52 -11.83 11.64
N VAL A 247 14.54 -11.51 10.35
CA VAL A 247 13.34 -11.26 9.55
C VAL A 247 13.13 -12.44 8.63
N PRO A 248 12.03 -13.17 8.75
CA PRO A 248 11.72 -14.29 7.85
C PRO A 248 11.26 -13.73 6.48
N TRP A 249 12.20 -13.21 5.71
CA TRP A 249 11.93 -12.56 4.42
C TRP A 249 11.12 -13.44 3.46
N ASN A 250 11.30 -14.76 3.51
CA ASN A 250 10.55 -15.70 2.68
C ASN A 250 9.06 -15.69 3.02
N SER A 251 8.70 -15.50 4.29
CA SER A 251 7.29 -15.42 4.70
C SER A 251 6.60 -14.15 4.19
N LEU A 252 7.36 -13.08 3.90
CA LEU A 252 6.84 -11.87 3.27
C LEU A 252 6.42 -12.10 1.81
N THR A 253 7.04 -13.09 1.15
CA THR A 253 6.80 -13.41 -0.27
C THR A 253 6.06 -14.75 -0.43
N ASP A 254 5.77 -15.43 0.69
CA ASP A 254 5.10 -16.73 0.63
C ASP A 254 3.67 -16.58 0.10
N ALA A 255 3.47 -17.15 -1.06
CA ALA A 255 2.24 -17.13 -1.83
C ALA A 255 1.30 -18.30 -1.43
N SER A 256 1.07 -18.52 -0.13
CA SER A 256 0.02 -19.44 0.32
C SER A 256 -1.37 -18.97 -0.12
N THR A 257 -1.51 -17.68 -0.45
CA THR A 257 -2.66 -17.13 -1.16
C THR A 257 -2.23 -16.90 -2.61
N PRO A 258 -2.89 -17.50 -3.61
CA PRO A 258 -2.56 -17.24 -5.00
C PRO A 258 -2.63 -15.72 -5.24
N PRO A 259 -1.58 -15.11 -5.80
CA PRO A 259 -1.57 -13.68 -6.02
C PRO A 259 -2.76 -13.30 -6.89
N THR A 260 -3.51 -12.26 -6.53
CA THR A 260 -4.48 -11.65 -7.42
C THR A 260 -3.70 -11.10 -8.60
N THR A 261 -3.65 -11.88 -9.67
CA THR A 261 -2.85 -11.54 -10.86
C THR A 261 -3.59 -10.60 -11.80
N SER A 262 -4.94 -10.63 -11.76
CA SER A 262 -5.80 -9.90 -12.67
C SER A 262 -6.21 -8.53 -12.10
N ILE A 263 -6.18 -7.50 -12.95
CA ILE A 263 -6.73 -6.17 -12.63
C ILE A 263 -8.19 -6.02 -13.13
N ARG A 264 -8.75 -7.02 -13.82
CA ARG A 264 -10.05 -6.96 -14.48
C ARG A 264 -11.19 -6.51 -13.56
N SER A 265 -11.25 -7.04 -12.35
CA SER A 265 -12.30 -6.71 -11.37
C SER A 265 -12.26 -5.26 -10.86
N PHE A 266 -11.18 -4.55 -11.08
CA PHE A 266 -11.00 -3.15 -10.67
C PHE A 266 -11.32 -2.17 -11.81
N LEU A 267 -11.38 -2.65 -13.05
CA LEU A 267 -11.63 -1.82 -14.23
C LEU A 267 -13.14 -1.68 -14.46
N GLU A 268 -13.57 -0.43 -14.65
CA GLU A 268 -14.97 -0.11 -14.90
C GLU A 268 -15.22 0.05 -16.41
N PRO A 269 -16.23 -0.63 -16.99
CA PRO A 269 -16.53 -0.55 -18.42
C PRO A 269 -17.34 0.71 -18.77
N HIS A 270 -16.76 1.90 -18.58
CA HIS A 270 -17.41 3.18 -18.96
C HIS A 270 -16.60 3.93 -20.02
N LEU A 271 -17.27 4.79 -20.76
CA LEU A 271 -16.67 5.60 -21.85
C LEU A 271 -16.33 7.03 -21.44
N ASP A 272 -16.48 7.40 -20.16
CA ASP A 272 -16.13 8.74 -19.69
C ASP A 272 -14.68 9.06 -20.06
N ASP A 273 -14.47 10.19 -20.75
CA ASP A 273 -13.18 10.63 -21.28
C ASP A 273 -12.51 9.63 -22.25
N ALA A 274 -13.24 8.65 -22.77
CA ALA A 274 -12.71 7.70 -23.73
C ALA A 274 -12.52 8.36 -25.11
N MET A 275 -11.53 7.88 -25.84
CA MET A 275 -11.27 8.24 -27.21
C MET A 275 -11.57 7.04 -28.11
N GLU A 276 -12.46 7.21 -29.10
CA GLU A 276 -12.70 6.19 -30.11
C GLU A 276 -11.44 5.96 -30.95
N LEU A 277 -11.08 4.70 -31.14
CA LEU A 277 -10.03 4.28 -32.07
C LEU A 277 -10.66 3.93 -33.40
N PRO A 278 -10.26 4.57 -34.50
CA PRO A 278 -10.71 4.17 -35.82
C PRO A 278 -10.35 2.71 -36.11
N ALA A 279 -11.24 1.96 -36.75
CA ALA A 279 -11.09 0.53 -37.07
C ALA A 279 -9.82 0.16 -37.88
N LEU A 280 -9.20 1.15 -38.54
CA LEU A 280 -7.98 1.01 -39.33
C LEU A 280 -6.68 0.83 -38.48
N TYR A 281 -6.74 0.92 -37.16
CA TYR A 281 -5.56 0.96 -36.30
C TYR A 281 -5.18 -0.35 -35.62
N LYS A 282 -5.87 -1.44 -35.91
CA LYS A 282 -5.35 -2.77 -35.64
C LYS A 282 -4.61 -3.23 -36.92
N PRO A 283 -3.28 -3.06 -37.02
CA PRO A 283 -2.55 -3.63 -38.14
C PRO A 283 -2.78 -5.14 -38.13
N GLN A 284 -3.23 -5.70 -39.20
CA GLN A 284 -3.46 -7.15 -39.35
C GLN A 284 -2.18 -7.95 -39.03
N ASP A 285 -1.01 -7.32 -39.22
CA ASP A 285 0.32 -7.91 -39.06
C ASP A 285 0.93 -7.72 -37.64
N GLN A 286 0.36 -6.83 -36.79
CA GLN A 286 0.78 -6.58 -35.42
C GLN A 286 -0.42 -6.36 -34.51
N PRO A 287 -1.17 -7.40 -34.14
CA PRO A 287 -2.39 -7.28 -33.34
C PRO A 287 -2.18 -6.68 -31.93
N SER A 288 -0.93 -6.55 -31.51
CA SER A 288 -0.55 -5.95 -30.23
C SER A 288 -0.18 -4.46 -30.30
N HIS A 289 -0.31 -3.80 -31.48
CA HIS A 289 0.13 -2.42 -31.64
C HIS A 289 -1.01 -1.51 -32.12
N TYR A 290 -1.38 -0.52 -31.31
CA TYR A 290 -2.32 0.53 -31.68
C TYR A 290 -1.54 1.79 -32.03
N TRP A 291 -1.60 2.21 -33.28
CA TRP A 291 -1.02 3.47 -33.72
C TRP A 291 -2.09 4.54 -33.75
N ILE A 292 -1.86 5.65 -33.06
CA ILE A 292 -2.66 6.85 -33.23
C ILE A 292 -1.88 7.76 -34.15
N PRO A 293 -2.25 7.86 -35.44
CA PRO A 293 -1.56 8.71 -36.36
C PRO A 293 -1.72 10.16 -35.95
N THR A 294 -0.64 10.87 -36.05
CA THR A 294 -0.63 12.32 -35.89
C THR A 294 -0.01 12.92 -37.11
N THR A 295 -0.76 13.77 -37.78
CA THR A 295 -0.24 14.65 -38.83
C THR A 295 0.58 15.81 -38.27
N GLU A 296 0.60 15.96 -36.95
CA GLU A 296 1.28 17.05 -36.27
C GLU A 296 2.61 16.57 -35.67
N THR A 297 3.71 17.14 -36.11
CA THR A 297 5.02 17.05 -35.44
C THR A 297 4.89 17.62 -34.02
N ALA A 298 5.03 16.79 -33.00
CA ALA A 298 5.02 17.26 -31.63
C ALA A 298 6.22 18.20 -31.41
N VAL A 299 5.97 19.44 -31.10
CA VAL A 299 7.00 20.39 -30.67
C VAL A 299 7.56 19.90 -29.32
N LYS A 300 8.89 19.88 -29.18
CA LYS A 300 9.57 19.42 -27.95
C LYS A 300 9.00 20.17 -26.75
N GLY A 301 8.36 19.42 -25.83
CA GLY A 301 7.80 19.98 -24.59
C GLY A 301 6.28 20.21 -24.58
N THR A 302 5.59 20.12 -25.71
CA THR A 302 4.12 20.20 -25.76
C THR A 302 3.51 18.80 -25.73
N PRO A 303 2.47 18.57 -24.90
CA PRO A 303 1.71 17.33 -24.94
C PRO A 303 1.02 17.19 -26.30
N HIS A 304 0.99 15.97 -26.80
CA HIS A 304 0.23 15.66 -28.00
C HIS A 304 -1.27 16.00 -27.76
N LYS A 305 -1.96 16.64 -28.73
CA LYS A 305 -3.39 17.04 -28.58
C LYS A 305 -4.31 15.89 -28.13
N ASN A 306 -4.10 14.68 -28.67
CA ASN A 306 -4.89 13.52 -28.29
C ASN A 306 -4.57 13.05 -26.89
N LEU A 307 -3.31 13.11 -26.47
CA LEU A 307 -2.91 12.83 -25.08
C LEU A 307 -3.49 13.88 -24.14
N ASP A 308 -3.46 15.15 -24.53
CA ASP A 308 -4.06 16.24 -23.76
C ASP A 308 -5.57 16.02 -23.58
N ARG A 309 -6.28 15.56 -24.64
CA ARG A 309 -7.69 15.19 -24.54
C ARG A 309 -7.92 14.04 -23.55
N LEU A 310 -7.16 12.94 -23.66
CA LEU A 310 -7.26 11.79 -22.75
C LEU A 310 -6.90 12.13 -21.29
N THR A 311 -5.99 13.07 -21.07
CA THR A 311 -5.56 13.46 -19.73
C THR A 311 -6.34 14.63 -19.15
N ARG A 312 -7.21 15.26 -19.92
CA ARG A 312 -7.99 16.43 -19.49
C ARG A 312 -8.90 16.07 -18.32
N GLY A 313 -9.58 14.93 -18.39
CA GLY A 313 -10.40 14.40 -17.32
C GLY A 313 -9.63 14.14 -16.03
N LEU A 314 -8.37 13.69 -16.10
CA LEU A 314 -7.51 13.47 -14.94
C LEU A 314 -7.05 14.77 -14.26
N ARG A 315 -7.11 15.90 -14.96
CA ARG A 315 -6.63 17.20 -14.45
C ARG A 315 -7.76 18.09 -13.96
N ASN A 316 -8.93 18.03 -14.60
CA ASN A 316 -9.97 19.06 -14.48
C ASN A 316 -11.35 18.49 -14.09
N ARG A 317 -11.51 17.23 -13.68
CA ARG A 317 -12.83 16.72 -13.29
C ARG A 317 -13.46 17.57 -12.18
N SER A 318 -14.28 18.51 -12.60
CA SER A 318 -15.48 18.86 -11.86
C SER A 318 -16.52 17.78 -12.19
N SER A 319 -17.22 17.30 -11.20
CA SER A 319 -18.15 16.17 -11.21
C SER A 319 -19.38 16.29 -12.14
N ALA A 320 -19.37 17.11 -13.18
CA ALA A 320 -20.57 17.59 -13.84
C ALA A 320 -20.76 17.19 -15.31
N GLU A 321 -19.74 16.75 -16.03
CA GLU A 321 -19.92 16.33 -17.45
C GLU A 321 -19.76 14.83 -17.59
N LYS A 322 -20.84 14.10 -17.34
CA LYS A 322 -21.01 12.74 -17.86
C LYS A 322 -21.27 12.88 -19.36
N VAL A 323 -20.33 12.45 -20.19
CA VAL A 323 -20.63 12.18 -21.58
C VAL A 323 -21.69 11.08 -21.58
N ALA A 324 -22.86 11.33 -22.19
CA ALA A 324 -23.91 10.33 -22.31
C ALA A 324 -23.30 9.08 -22.95
N ASP A 325 -23.48 7.93 -22.32
CA ASP A 325 -23.06 6.64 -22.87
C ASP A 325 -23.89 6.33 -24.13
N PRO A 326 -23.35 6.44 -25.34
CA PRO A 326 -24.13 6.20 -26.56
C PRO A 326 -24.38 4.70 -26.84
N THR A 327 -23.83 3.80 -26.00
CA THR A 327 -23.68 2.39 -26.35
C THR A 327 -24.22 1.38 -25.33
N GLY A 328 -24.67 1.82 -24.16
CA GLY A 328 -25.28 0.92 -23.16
C GLY A 328 -24.36 -0.18 -22.58
N PRO A 329 -24.92 -1.21 -21.96
CA PRO A 329 -24.20 -2.16 -21.10
C PRO A 329 -23.28 -3.18 -21.81
N ASP A 330 -23.16 -3.15 -23.13
CA ASP A 330 -22.48 -4.20 -23.91
C ASP A 330 -20.97 -3.96 -24.13
N GLN A 331 -20.33 -3.16 -23.27
CA GLN A 331 -18.91 -2.87 -23.41
C GLN A 331 -18.05 -3.93 -22.75
N LEU A 332 -17.13 -4.50 -23.52
CA LEU A 332 -16.15 -5.44 -23.04
C LEU A 332 -14.80 -4.76 -22.87
N ILE A 333 -14.10 -5.09 -21.76
CA ILE A 333 -12.71 -4.69 -21.57
C ILE A 333 -11.84 -5.63 -22.38
N GLU A 334 -11.22 -5.08 -23.44
CA GLU A 334 -10.37 -5.84 -24.35
C GLU A 334 -8.91 -5.93 -23.89
N PRO A 335 -8.26 -7.06 -24.15
CA PRO A 335 -6.85 -7.23 -23.78
C PRO A 335 -5.91 -6.46 -24.71
N GLU A 336 -4.82 -6.23 -24.16
CA GLU A 336 -3.53 -5.61 -24.48
C GLU A 336 -3.24 -5.08 -25.90
N GLY A 337 -2.48 -4.00 -25.89
CA GLY A 337 -1.82 -3.44 -27.07
C GLY A 337 -0.90 -2.29 -26.68
N LEU A 338 0.15 -2.07 -27.47
CA LEU A 338 0.99 -0.88 -27.32
C LEU A 338 0.30 0.29 -28.02
N ILE A 339 0.27 1.45 -27.33
CA ILE A 339 -0.22 2.69 -27.93
C ILE A 339 0.95 3.61 -28.17
N SER A 340 1.12 4.02 -29.43
CA SER A 340 2.06 5.05 -29.82
C SER A 340 1.33 6.33 -30.21
N PHE A 341 1.63 7.42 -29.51
CA PHE A 341 1.14 8.74 -29.85
C PHE A 341 2.19 9.48 -30.67
N GLY A 342 2.19 9.26 -32.00
CA GLY A 342 3.06 9.93 -32.97
C GLY A 342 4.51 9.47 -32.96
N VAL A 343 5.25 9.90 -34.01
CA VAL A 343 6.67 9.59 -34.18
C VAL A 343 7.51 10.52 -33.31
N ARG A 344 8.08 9.99 -32.21
CA ARG A 344 9.14 10.67 -31.47
C ARG A 344 10.41 9.83 -31.53
N LYS A 345 11.54 10.43 -31.88
CA LYS A 345 12.85 9.93 -31.43
C LYS A 345 12.87 10.10 -29.89
N GLY A 346 12.76 9.01 -29.15
CA GLY A 346 12.58 9.00 -27.70
C GLY A 346 11.10 8.97 -27.24
N GLY A 347 10.22 8.34 -28.02
CA GLY A 347 8.77 8.38 -28.00
C GLY A 347 8.09 8.22 -26.63
N TYR A 348 6.91 8.83 -26.55
CA TYR A 348 5.94 8.55 -25.52
C TYR A 348 5.20 7.26 -25.90
N TYR A 349 5.41 6.22 -25.12
CA TYR A 349 4.73 4.95 -25.29
C TYR A 349 3.76 4.74 -24.13
N GLY A 350 2.50 4.55 -24.43
CA GLY A 350 1.51 3.99 -23.56
C GLY A 350 1.24 2.52 -23.90
N MET A 351 0.56 1.81 -23.03
CA MET A 351 0.03 0.48 -23.33
C MET A 351 -1.43 0.40 -22.92
N VAL A 352 -2.23 -0.28 -23.71
CA VAL A 352 -3.50 -0.81 -23.23
C VAL A 352 -3.17 -1.98 -22.31
N VAL A 353 -3.64 -1.91 -21.07
CA VAL A 353 -3.33 -2.95 -20.09
C VAL A 353 -4.02 -4.24 -20.46
N ASN A 354 -3.32 -5.36 -20.26
CA ASN A 354 -3.99 -6.65 -20.22
C ASN A 354 -4.72 -6.77 -18.87
N PRO A 355 -6.05 -6.90 -18.86
CA PRO A 355 -6.82 -6.95 -17.61
C PRO A 355 -6.59 -8.24 -16.80
N ASP A 356 -6.04 -9.29 -17.42
CA ASP A 356 -5.89 -10.61 -16.80
C ASP A 356 -4.53 -10.86 -16.13
N VAL A 357 -3.66 -9.83 -16.15
CA VAL A 357 -2.32 -9.88 -15.53
C VAL A 357 -2.06 -8.65 -14.67
N PRO A 358 -1.05 -8.66 -13.79
CA PRO A 358 -0.65 -7.48 -13.03
C PRO A 358 -0.22 -6.35 -13.97
N CYS A 359 -0.70 -5.13 -13.72
CA CYS A 359 -0.29 -3.97 -14.50
C CYS A 359 1.12 -3.50 -14.14
N ASN A 360 1.69 -2.65 -14.96
CA ASN A 360 2.96 -1.98 -14.65
C ASN A 360 2.79 -1.00 -13.49
N THR A 361 3.92 -0.63 -12.87
CA THR A 361 3.95 0.28 -11.71
C THR A 361 3.18 1.58 -11.95
N ILE A 362 2.20 1.84 -11.09
CA ILE A 362 1.48 3.12 -11.00
C ILE A 362 2.43 4.16 -10.41
N ILE A 363 2.61 5.28 -11.13
CA ILE A 363 3.52 6.36 -10.76
C ILE A 363 2.75 7.64 -10.46
N SER A 364 3.28 8.49 -9.58
CA SER A 364 2.65 9.76 -9.17
C SER A 364 2.47 10.77 -10.31
N THR A 365 3.21 10.62 -11.40
CA THR A 365 3.08 11.46 -12.60
C THR A 365 2.08 10.94 -13.61
N TYR A 366 1.28 9.93 -13.28
CA TYR A 366 0.28 9.33 -14.16
C TYR A 366 -0.71 10.36 -14.73
N ASN A 367 -1.08 11.35 -13.95
CA ASN A 367 -1.95 12.45 -14.38
C ASN A 367 -1.35 13.36 -15.47
N LEU A 368 -0.02 13.40 -15.58
CA LEU A 368 0.69 14.18 -16.59
C LEU A 368 1.12 13.33 -17.79
N CYS A 369 1.48 12.09 -17.51
CA CYS A 369 2.04 11.15 -18.47
C CYS A 369 1.47 9.74 -18.23
N PRO A 370 0.17 9.50 -18.49
CA PRO A 370 -0.42 8.18 -18.34
C PRO A 370 0.23 7.22 -19.33
N ARG A 371 0.71 6.09 -18.84
CA ARG A 371 1.30 5.03 -19.66
C ARG A 371 0.47 3.76 -19.69
N LEU A 372 -0.62 3.74 -18.93
CA LEU A 372 -1.54 2.62 -18.81
C LEU A 372 -2.93 3.10 -19.21
N PHE A 373 -3.54 2.43 -20.15
CA PHE A 373 -4.87 2.76 -20.68
C PHE A 373 -5.78 1.54 -20.60
N VAL A 374 -7.05 1.77 -20.37
CA VAL A 374 -8.09 0.74 -20.47
C VAL A 374 -8.59 0.71 -21.91
N GLY A 375 -8.56 -0.47 -22.53
CA GLY A 375 -9.18 -0.72 -23.83
C GLY A 375 -10.62 -1.17 -23.63
N LEU A 376 -11.53 -0.67 -24.46
CA LEU A 376 -12.94 -1.01 -24.44
C LEU A 376 -13.39 -1.36 -25.85
N TYR A 377 -14.22 -2.40 -25.97
CA TYR A 377 -14.81 -2.82 -27.24
C TYR A 377 -16.30 -3.02 -27.11
N ASN A 378 -17.06 -2.51 -28.07
CA ASN A 378 -18.48 -2.81 -28.20
C ASN A 378 -18.69 -3.72 -29.40
N PRO A 379 -19.08 -5.00 -29.22
CA PRO A 379 -19.24 -5.96 -30.28
C PRO A 379 -20.43 -5.66 -31.20
N THR A 380 -21.46 -4.99 -30.70
CA THR A 380 -22.69 -4.68 -31.47
C THR A 380 -22.40 -3.67 -32.59
N ILE A 381 -21.66 -2.61 -32.25
CA ILE A 381 -21.31 -1.56 -33.23
C ILE A 381 -19.88 -1.68 -33.74
N ARG A 382 -19.14 -2.69 -33.28
CA ARG A 382 -17.75 -3.02 -33.69
C ARG A 382 -16.78 -1.85 -33.54
N LYS A 383 -16.88 -1.12 -32.43
CA LYS A 383 -16.04 0.03 -32.16
C LYS A 383 -15.13 -0.21 -30.94
N TYR A 384 -13.94 0.40 -31.00
CA TYR A 384 -12.94 0.37 -29.95
C TYR A 384 -12.72 1.76 -29.36
N TRP A 385 -12.50 1.81 -28.04
CA TRP A 385 -12.11 3.02 -27.31
C TRP A 385 -10.94 2.75 -26.39
N ILE A 386 -10.24 3.81 -26.06
CA ILE A 386 -9.27 3.83 -24.97
C ILE A 386 -9.57 4.98 -24.03
N ARG A 387 -9.31 4.78 -22.75
CA ARG A 387 -9.36 5.81 -21.72
C ARG A 387 -8.24 5.65 -20.71
N CYS A 388 -7.97 6.72 -19.95
CA CYS A 388 -7.14 6.62 -18.76
C CYS A 388 -7.86 5.84 -17.65
N MET A 389 -7.08 5.25 -16.74
CA MET A 389 -7.62 4.73 -15.49
C MET A 389 -8.06 5.87 -14.58
N THR A 390 -9.13 5.68 -13.84
CA THR A 390 -9.60 6.61 -12.81
C THR A 390 -8.76 6.48 -11.53
N SER A 391 -8.79 7.48 -10.65
CA SER A 391 -8.15 7.37 -9.33
C SER A 391 -8.73 6.22 -8.50
N LYS A 392 -10.02 5.92 -8.65
CA LYS A 392 -10.66 4.78 -7.98
C LYS A 392 -10.05 3.45 -8.44
N GLU A 393 -9.92 3.22 -9.75
CA GLU A 393 -9.29 2.02 -10.30
C GLU A 393 -7.82 1.91 -9.88
N LEU A 394 -7.06 3.01 -10.01
CA LEU A 394 -5.65 3.06 -9.59
C LEU A 394 -5.48 2.77 -8.11
N GLY A 395 -6.37 3.32 -7.26
CA GLY A 395 -6.35 3.11 -5.81
C GLY A 395 -6.60 1.64 -5.44
N GLN A 396 -7.60 1.01 -6.07
CA GLN A 396 -7.90 -0.40 -5.83
C GLN A 396 -6.78 -1.33 -6.29
N ILE A 397 -6.20 -1.07 -7.46
CA ILE A 397 -5.04 -1.82 -7.98
C ILE A 397 -3.83 -1.65 -7.03
N GLN A 398 -3.67 -0.50 -6.36
CA GLN A 398 -2.63 -0.28 -5.35
C GLN A 398 -2.90 -1.00 -4.02
N GLY A 399 -4.11 -1.56 -3.83
CA GLY A 399 -4.52 -2.30 -2.64
C GLY A 399 -5.37 -1.49 -1.65
N PHE A 400 -5.81 -0.30 -2.01
CA PHE A 400 -6.77 0.47 -1.20
C PHE A 400 -8.20 -0.05 -1.42
N PRO A 401 -9.08 0.02 -0.41
CA PRO A 401 -10.48 -0.34 -0.58
C PRO A 401 -11.20 0.66 -1.50
N ALA A 402 -12.23 0.21 -2.21
CA ALA A 402 -13.05 1.06 -3.09
C ALA A 402 -13.70 2.24 -2.35
N THR A 403 -13.90 2.09 -1.04
CA THR A 403 -14.51 3.08 -0.13
C THR A 403 -13.50 4.07 0.46
N TYR A 404 -12.21 4.02 0.05
CA TYR A 404 -11.19 4.89 0.60
C TYR A 404 -11.47 6.36 0.29
N GLN A 405 -11.49 7.20 1.33
CA GLN A 405 -11.97 8.58 1.25
C GLN A 405 -10.86 9.56 0.83
N TRP A 406 -10.47 9.49 -0.44
CA TRP A 406 -9.47 10.39 -1.02
C TRP A 406 -9.93 11.85 -0.97
N GLN A 407 -9.05 12.76 -0.55
CA GLN A 407 -9.27 14.20 -0.56
C GLN A 407 -8.44 14.88 -1.66
N GLY A 408 -8.91 16.04 -2.11
CA GLY A 408 -8.28 16.82 -3.16
C GLY A 408 -8.84 16.55 -4.56
N THR A 409 -8.22 17.20 -5.54
CA THR A 409 -8.55 17.06 -6.96
C THR A 409 -8.15 15.68 -7.49
N GLU A 410 -8.70 15.28 -8.64
CA GLU A 410 -8.35 14.00 -9.28
C GLU A 410 -6.83 13.86 -9.50
N LYS A 411 -6.16 14.94 -9.90
CA LYS A 411 -4.70 15.00 -10.01
C LYS A 411 -4.01 14.69 -8.68
N GLU A 412 -4.46 15.30 -7.59
CA GLU A 412 -3.86 15.12 -6.27
C GLU A 412 -4.10 13.69 -5.76
N LYS A 413 -5.27 13.11 -5.99
CA LYS A 413 -5.56 11.71 -5.66
C LYS A 413 -4.60 10.76 -6.38
N ILE A 414 -4.38 10.96 -7.68
CA ILE A 414 -3.45 10.15 -8.47
C ILE A 414 -2.01 10.28 -7.94
N ILE A 415 -1.58 11.48 -7.55
CA ILE A 415 -0.26 11.70 -6.95
C ILE A 415 -0.15 10.94 -5.63
N GLN A 416 -1.16 11.00 -4.78
CA GLN A 416 -1.21 10.28 -3.51
C GLN A 416 -1.10 8.77 -3.73
N ILE A 417 -1.89 8.22 -4.66
CA ILE A 417 -1.90 6.78 -4.99
C ILE A 417 -0.53 6.31 -5.50
N GLY A 418 0.07 7.05 -6.45
CA GLY A 418 1.34 6.67 -7.05
C GLY A 418 2.52 6.70 -6.06
N ASN A 419 2.46 7.60 -5.06
CA ASN A 419 3.46 7.72 -3.99
C ASN A 419 3.23 6.72 -2.84
N ALA A 420 2.02 6.20 -2.69
CA ALA A 420 1.66 5.40 -1.53
C ALA A 420 2.46 4.10 -1.43
N VAL A 421 2.76 3.72 -0.20
CA VAL A 421 3.08 2.34 0.16
C VAL A 421 1.82 1.50 -0.03
N PRO A 422 1.86 0.39 -0.78
CA PRO A 422 0.69 -0.49 -0.91
C PRO A 422 0.24 -1.01 0.46
N PRO A 423 -1.03 -0.83 0.85
CA PRO A 423 -1.51 -1.31 2.15
C PRO A 423 -1.25 -2.80 2.43
N PRO A 424 -1.41 -3.74 1.45
CA PRO A 424 -1.08 -5.14 1.68
C PRO A 424 0.40 -5.38 2.00
N LEU A 425 1.31 -4.55 1.46
CA LEU A 425 2.74 -4.65 1.80
C LEU A 425 2.99 -4.24 3.25
N ALA A 426 2.46 -3.11 3.69
CA ALA A 426 2.61 -2.64 5.06
C ALA A 426 1.94 -3.60 6.07
N GLU A 427 0.78 -4.17 5.72
CA GLU A 427 0.10 -5.20 6.52
C GLU A 427 0.98 -6.44 6.70
N ARG A 428 1.56 -6.95 5.60
CA ARG A 428 2.42 -8.14 5.65
C ARG A 428 3.66 -7.89 6.52
N ILE A 429 4.31 -6.74 6.35
CA ILE A 429 5.47 -6.36 7.17
C ILE A 429 5.07 -6.23 8.65
N GLY A 430 3.94 -5.56 8.94
CA GLY A 430 3.44 -5.41 10.30
C GLY A 430 3.19 -6.75 10.99
N ARG A 431 2.56 -7.71 10.32
CA ARG A 431 2.35 -9.08 10.82
C ARG A 431 3.67 -9.80 11.09
N THR A 432 4.67 -9.64 10.21
CA THR A 432 6.01 -10.23 10.39
C THR A 432 6.70 -9.68 11.62
N ILE A 433 6.61 -8.36 11.88
CA ILE A 433 7.19 -7.75 13.08
C ILE A 433 6.48 -8.23 14.34
N LEU A 434 5.16 -8.32 14.32
CA LEU A 434 4.40 -8.83 15.47
C LEU A 434 4.76 -10.28 15.81
N ALA A 435 4.94 -11.13 14.81
CA ALA A 435 5.38 -12.52 15.00
C ALA A 435 6.81 -12.57 15.59
N GLY A 436 7.77 -11.84 15.02
CA GLY A 436 9.13 -11.78 15.55
C GLY A 436 9.22 -11.20 16.96
N ARG A 437 8.31 -10.28 17.33
CA ARG A 437 8.22 -9.75 18.69
C ARG A 437 7.78 -10.79 19.71
N VAL A 438 6.93 -11.73 19.33
CA VAL A 438 6.50 -12.86 20.18
C VAL A 438 7.69 -13.78 20.41
N GLU A 439 8.38 -14.19 19.35
CA GLU A 439 9.56 -15.07 19.43
C GLU A 439 10.65 -14.52 20.35
N LEU A 440 11.00 -13.22 20.21
CA LEU A 440 12.00 -12.58 21.06
C LEU A 440 11.60 -12.54 22.55
N LYS A 441 10.31 -12.42 22.85
CA LYS A 441 9.83 -12.45 24.25
C LYS A 441 9.88 -13.83 24.85
N GLU A 442 9.52 -14.86 24.09
CA GLU A 442 9.59 -16.27 24.52
C GLU A 442 11.05 -16.69 24.79
N GLU A 443 11.99 -16.29 23.91
CA GLU A 443 13.42 -16.51 24.12
C GLU A 443 13.93 -15.81 25.39
N ALA A 444 13.55 -14.55 25.65
CA ALA A 444 13.94 -13.82 26.85
C ALA A 444 13.39 -14.46 28.11
N GLN A 445 12.12 -14.87 28.13
CA GLN A 445 11.50 -15.57 29.27
C GLN A 445 12.12 -16.95 29.50
N GLY A 446 12.48 -17.67 28.44
CA GLY A 446 13.20 -18.93 28.52
C GLY A 446 14.59 -18.79 29.16
N LEU A 447 15.32 -17.71 28.84
CA LEU A 447 16.62 -17.40 29.44
C LEU A 447 16.49 -17.05 30.91
N GLU A 448 15.53 -16.19 31.28
CA GLU A 448 15.27 -15.84 32.69
C GLU A 448 14.88 -17.06 33.54
N ALA A 449 14.05 -17.96 33.00
CA ALA A 449 13.68 -19.21 33.65
C ALA A 449 14.89 -20.13 33.84
N THR A 450 15.81 -20.19 32.89
CA THR A 450 17.03 -21.00 32.97
C THR A 450 18.02 -20.45 33.99
N GLU A 451 18.19 -19.13 34.04
CA GLU A 451 19.04 -18.47 35.06
C GLU A 451 18.44 -18.63 36.46
N ALA A 452 17.13 -18.56 36.62
CA ALA A 452 16.46 -18.80 37.89
C ALA A 452 16.65 -20.24 38.39
N VAL A 453 16.66 -21.22 37.51
CA VAL A 453 16.91 -22.66 37.84
C VAL A 453 18.37 -22.88 38.18
N THR A 454 19.32 -22.27 37.47
CA THR A 454 20.77 -22.41 37.76
C THR A 454 21.21 -21.63 38.98
N GLY A 455 20.56 -20.51 39.33
CA GLY A 455 20.81 -19.73 40.55
C GLY A 455 20.30 -20.44 41.81
N ALA A 456 19.27 -21.30 41.71
CA ALA A 456 18.73 -22.04 42.86
C ALA A 456 19.54 -23.30 43.25
N THR A 457 20.46 -23.77 42.38
CA THR A 457 21.30 -24.96 42.66
C THR A 457 22.68 -24.62 43.20
N GLY A 458 22.98 -23.34 43.45
CA GLY A 458 24.28 -22.85 43.93
C GLY A 458 24.43 -22.56 45.44
N ALA A 459 23.44 -22.88 46.25
CA ALA A 459 23.50 -22.69 47.70
C ALA A 459 23.27 -24.02 48.41
N THR A 460 24.34 -24.66 48.82
CA THR A 460 24.64 -25.44 50.05
C THR A 460 25.74 -26.45 49.76
N VAL A 461 26.97 -26.11 50.06
CA VAL A 461 27.95 -27.03 50.64
C VAL A 461 28.47 -26.34 51.86
N ASP A 462 27.89 -26.65 53.02
CA ASP A 462 28.49 -26.47 54.31
C ASP A 462 29.64 -27.49 54.38
N ASP A 463 30.87 -27.03 54.41
CA ASP A 463 32.02 -27.80 54.88
C ASP A 463 32.07 -27.68 56.40
N ASP A 464 31.41 -28.61 57.07
CA ASP A 464 31.79 -29.06 58.42
C ASP A 464 32.73 -30.26 58.24
N ASP A 465 33.99 -30.07 58.51
CA ASP A 465 34.87 -31.14 58.98
C ASP A 465 35.94 -30.54 59.88
N ASP A 466 35.71 -30.84 61.18
CA ASP A 466 36.72 -30.87 62.27
C ASP A 466 37.74 -31.99 62.04
N GLU A 467 39.03 -31.70 62.10
CA GLU A 467 40.13 -32.27 62.91
C GLU A 467 41.50 -31.88 62.30
#